data_0a1bf8ca84572894fb7bd25df9827fd7
#
_entry.id   0a1bf8ca84572894fb7bd25df9827fd7
#
_cell.length_a   1.000
_cell.length_b   1.000
_cell.length_c   1.000
_cell.angle_alpha   90.00
_cell.angle_beta   90.00
_cell.angle_gamma   90.00
#
_symmetry.space_group_name_H-M   'P 1'
#
loop_
_entity.id
_entity.type
_entity.pdbx_description
1 polymer ?
#
loop_
_entity_poly.entity_id
_entity_poly.type
_entity_poly.pdbx_seq_one_letter_code
_entity_poly.pdbx_strand_id
1 'polypeptide(L)'
;HIQGDVVRKYIKHIIFSFAMICLVVVSIFEIKNISEDVIKYMPVTNKTIILDAGHGGIDPGALNKDKSTSEKDINLAITLKLRELIESSGGLVILTREDDSSLYKEENNKTTRQKYNENLKNRKEIISNSNANMFVSIHLNAFEQSKYY
;
A
#
# COMPACT_ATOMS: atom_id res chain seq x y z
N HIS A 1 22.92 11.85 -65.54
CA HIS A 1 23.61 11.76 -64.22
C HIS A 1 22.81 12.42 -63.10
N ILE A 2 22.28 13.64 -63.27
CA ILE A 2 21.60 14.41 -62.23
C ILE A 2 20.34 13.72 -61.69
N GLN A 3 19.57 13.04 -62.52
CA GLN A 3 18.29 12.38 -62.13
C GLN A 3 18.53 11.14 -61.26
N GLY A 4 19.62 10.42 -61.44
CA GLY A 4 20.00 9.26 -60.63
C GLY A 4 20.41 9.63 -59.20
N ASP A 5 21.10 10.76 -59.02
CA ASP A 5 21.57 11.22 -57.72
C ASP A 5 20.42 11.72 -56.84
N VAL A 6 19.44 12.39 -57.46
CA VAL A 6 18.20 12.82 -56.78
C VAL A 6 17.40 11.63 -56.27
N VAL A 7 17.16 10.63 -57.10
CA VAL A 7 16.44 9.39 -56.71
C VAL A 7 17.17 8.67 -55.59
N ARG A 8 18.49 8.54 -55.65
CA ARG A 8 19.28 7.89 -54.63
C ARG A 8 19.25 8.63 -53.30
N LYS A 9 19.15 9.96 -53.33
CA LYS A 9 18.96 10.77 -52.11
C LYS A 9 17.61 10.49 -51.42
N TYR A 10 16.52 10.47 -52.21
CA TYR A 10 15.21 10.16 -51.65
C TYR A 10 15.12 8.75 -51.07
N ILE A 11 15.71 7.76 -51.76
CA ILE A 11 15.76 6.39 -51.25
C ILE A 11 16.48 6.32 -49.92
N LYS A 12 17.60 7.03 -49.74
CA LYS A 12 18.31 7.08 -48.45
C LYS A 12 17.43 7.67 -47.34
N HIS A 13 16.68 8.74 -47.59
CA HIS A 13 15.77 9.33 -46.62
C HIS A 13 14.61 8.39 -46.26
N ILE A 14 14.05 7.68 -47.25
CA ILE A 14 13.00 6.69 -47.02
C ILE A 14 13.53 5.56 -46.12
N ILE A 15 14.69 5.01 -46.44
CA ILE A 15 15.33 3.94 -45.66
C ILE A 15 15.59 4.43 -44.23
N PHE A 16 16.16 5.65 -44.07
CA PHE A 16 16.42 6.22 -42.78
C PHE A 16 15.14 6.44 -41.94
N SER A 17 14.09 6.97 -42.57
CA SER A 17 12.79 7.18 -41.89
C SER A 17 12.17 5.84 -41.47
N PHE A 18 12.25 4.82 -42.34
CA PHE A 18 11.76 3.47 -42.00
C PHE A 18 12.55 2.86 -40.83
N ALA A 19 13.88 2.98 -40.83
CA ALA A 19 14.73 2.51 -39.75
C ALA A 19 14.38 3.22 -38.39
N MET A 20 14.13 4.53 -38.42
CA MET A 20 13.70 5.29 -37.25
C MET A 20 12.33 4.82 -36.71
N ILE A 21 11.37 4.58 -37.60
CA ILE A 21 10.07 4.06 -37.22
C ILE A 21 10.20 2.67 -36.58
N CYS A 22 10.99 1.77 -37.16
CA CYS A 22 11.25 0.44 -36.60
C CYS A 22 11.87 0.56 -35.19
N LEU A 23 12.83 1.47 -34.99
CA LEU A 23 13.49 1.67 -33.72
C LEU A 23 12.48 2.15 -32.64
N VAL A 24 11.59 3.07 -32.98
CA VAL A 24 10.53 3.54 -32.09
C VAL A 24 9.57 2.41 -31.72
N VAL A 25 9.15 1.58 -32.70
CA VAL A 25 8.26 0.45 -32.46
C VAL A 25 8.91 -0.57 -31.52
N VAL A 26 10.18 -0.91 -31.75
CA VAL A 26 10.94 -1.80 -30.85
C VAL A 26 11.02 -1.23 -29.45
N SER A 27 11.33 0.05 -29.31
CA SER A 27 11.40 0.71 -27.99
C SER A 27 10.08 0.68 -27.25
N ILE A 28 8.95 0.89 -27.94
CA ILE A 28 7.61 0.80 -27.35
C ILE A 28 7.32 -0.63 -26.88
N PHE A 29 7.72 -1.63 -27.69
CA PHE A 29 7.52 -3.03 -27.33
C PHE A 29 8.31 -3.43 -26.09
N GLU A 30 9.59 -3.04 -26.01
CA GLU A 30 10.43 -3.29 -24.84
C GLU A 30 9.90 -2.60 -23.57
N ILE A 31 9.42 -1.35 -23.67
CA ILE A 31 8.81 -0.64 -22.54
C ILE A 31 7.57 -1.38 -22.02
N LYS A 32 6.73 -1.92 -22.91
CA LYS A 32 5.56 -2.71 -22.50
C LYS A 32 5.96 -3.98 -21.77
N ASN A 33 6.92 -4.73 -22.28
CA ASN A 33 7.40 -5.96 -21.65
C ASN A 33 7.97 -5.69 -20.26
N ILE A 34 8.80 -4.65 -20.10
CA ILE A 34 9.35 -4.25 -18.81
C ILE A 34 8.21 -3.86 -17.83
N SER A 35 7.18 -3.16 -18.30
CA SER A 35 6.05 -2.75 -17.45
C SER A 35 5.26 -3.96 -16.94
N GLU A 36 5.02 -4.96 -17.78
CA GLU A 36 4.30 -6.18 -17.40
C GLU A 36 5.10 -6.99 -16.37
N ASP A 37 6.40 -7.11 -16.53
CA ASP A 37 7.28 -7.78 -15.58
C ASP A 37 7.32 -7.05 -14.23
N VAL A 38 7.40 -5.72 -14.22
CA VAL A 38 7.37 -4.92 -12.98
C VAL A 38 6.05 -5.15 -12.23
N ILE A 39 4.90 -5.10 -12.91
CA ILE A 39 3.59 -5.35 -12.31
C ILE A 39 3.52 -6.76 -11.71
N LYS A 40 4.10 -7.76 -12.37
CA LYS A 40 4.13 -9.15 -11.90
C LYS A 40 4.95 -9.34 -10.63
N TYR A 41 6.10 -8.66 -10.51
CA TYR A 41 7.01 -8.80 -9.36
C TYR A 41 6.76 -7.78 -8.25
N MET A 42 6.03 -6.70 -8.53
CA MET A 42 5.68 -5.65 -7.58
C MET A 42 4.18 -5.33 -7.65
N PRO A 43 3.32 -6.24 -7.21
CA PRO A 43 1.86 -6.13 -7.39
C PRO A 43 1.23 -4.95 -6.65
N VAL A 44 1.93 -4.37 -5.66
CA VAL A 44 1.48 -3.22 -4.86
C VAL A 44 1.99 -1.88 -5.39
N THR A 45 2.79 -1.87 -6.46
CA THR A 45 3.30 -0.63 -7.06
C THR A 45 2.15 0.30 -7.47
N ASN A 46 2.25 1.57 -7.07
CA ASN A 46 1.22 2.58 -7.29
C ASN A 46 -0.15 2.25 -6.66
N LYS A 47 -0.19 1.35 -5.68
CA LYS A 47 -1.39 1.10 -4.88
C LYS A 47 -1.28 1.82 -3.55
N THR A 48 -2.39 2.42 -3.11
CA THR A 48 -2.53 2.97 -1.77
C THR A 48 -3.24 1.93 -0.90
N ILE A 49 -2.61 1.54 0.20
CA ILE A 49 -3.10 0.52 1.12
C ILE A 49 -3.25 1.16 2.51
N ILE A 50 -4.41 1.01 3.12
CA ILE A 50 -4.59 1.37 4.52
C ILE A 50 -4.27 0.16 5.37
N LEU A 51 -3.43 0.36 6.36
CA LEU A 51 -3.16 -0.62 7.41
C LEU A 51 -3.75 -0.11 8.73
N ASP A 52 -4.59 -0.91 9.33
CA ASP A 52 -5.23 -0.63 10.61
C ASP A 52 -4.64 -1.56 11.68
N ALA A 53 -3.84 -1.01 12.57
CA ALA A 53 -3.38 -1.71 13.75
C ALA A 53 -4.51 -1.73 14.79
N GLY A 54 -5.18 -2.87 14.94
CA GLY A 54 -6.29 -3.04 15.86
C GLY A 54 -5.95 -2.64 17.28
N HIS A 55 -6.96 -2.19 18.04
CA HIS A 55 -6.82 -1.69 19.41
C HIS A 55 -5.95 -0.42 19.50
N GLY A 56 -5.41 -0.08 20.67
CA GLY A 56 -4.54 1.07 20.91
C GLY A 56 -4.99 1.96 22.09
N GLY A 57 -4.06 2.64 22.70
CA GLY A 57 -4.29 3.49 23.87
C GLY A 57 -4.94 2.72 25.02
N ILE A 58 -6.15 3.13 25.41
CA ILE A 58 -6.90 2.50 26.53
C ILE A 58 -7.42 1.09 26.22
N ASP A 59 -7.45 0.71 24.93
CA ASP A 59 -7.90 -0.60 24.51
C ASP A 59 -6.69 -1.55 24.27
N PRO A 60 -6.36 -2.41 25.23
CA PRO A 60 -5.23 -3.32 25.08
C PRO A 60 -5.51 -4.48 24.12
N GLY A 61 -6.79 -4.77 23.78
CA GLY A 61 -7.19 -6.03 23.17
C GLY A 61 -6.95 -7.21 24.12
N ALA A 62 -6.64 -8.38 23.57
CA ALA A 62 -6.29 -9.55 24.36
C ALA A 62 -4.96 -9.33 25.11
N LEU A 63 -4.89 -9.90 26.30
CA LEU A 63 -3.68 -9.90 27.13
C LEU A 63 -3.19 -11.32 27.35
N ASN A 64 -1.88 -11.51 27.40
CA ASN A 64 -1.32 -12.78 27.83
C ASN A 64 -1.58 -13.01 29.34
N LYS A 65 -1.28 -14.21 29.85
CA LYS A 65 -1.63 -14.62 31.23
C LYS A 65 -1.03 -13.72 32.31
N ASP A 66 0.18 -13.23 32.12
CA ASP A 66 0.88 -12.35 33.07
C ASP A 66 0.67 -10.85 32.80
N LYS A 67 -0.13 -10.52 31.79
CA LYS A 67 -0.44 -9.16 31.31
C LYS A 67 0.77 -8.32 30.87
N SER A 68 1.89 -8.96 30.59
CA SER A 68 3.11 -8.30 30.13
C SER A 68 3.05 -7.91 28.64
N THR A 69 2.19 -8.57 27.88
CA THR A 69 2.05 -8.37 26.42
C THR A 69 0.59 -8.17 26.06
N SER A 70 0.31 -7.17 25.27
CA SER A 70 -1.03 -6.85 24.80
C SER A 70 -1.15 -7.04 23.28
N GLU A 71 -2.36 -7.36 22.83
CA GLU A 71 -2.67 -7.47 21.41
C GLU A 71 -2.36 -6.19 20.65
N LYS A 72 -2.66 -5.03 21.22
CA LYS A 72 -2.39 -3.72 20.58
C LYS A 72 -0.93 -3.51 20.22
N ASP A 73 0.01 -4.00 21.06
CA ASP A 73 1.45 -3.82 20.84
C ASP A 73 1.94 -4.74 19.70
N ILE A 74 1.44 -5.97 19.67
CA ILE A 74 1.76 -6.93 18.60
C ILE A 74 1.16 -6.46 17.27
N ASN A 75 -0.11 -6.04 17.26
CA ASN A 75 -0.77 -5.51 16.07
C ASN A 75 0.00 -4.33 15.49
N LEU A 76 0.44 -3.39 16.33
CA LEU A 76 1.24 -2.25 15.89
C LEU A 76 2.59 -2.69 15.30
N ALA A 77 3.30 -3.60 15.98
CA ALA A 77 4.59 -4.09 15.50
C ALA A 77 4.48 -4.79 14.14
N ILE A 78 3.43 -5.62 13.94
CA ILE A 78 3.16 -6.28 12.66
C ILE A 78 2.82 -5.23 11.59
N THR A 79 1.98 -4.27 11.92
CA THR A 79 1.54 -3.20 11.01
C THR A 79 2.72 -2.39 10.49
N LEU A 80 3.63 -1.97 11.38
CA LEU A 80 4.81 -1.20 11.00
C LEU A 80 5.77 -2.00 10.11
N LYS A 81 5.98 -3.29 10.38
CA LYS A 81 6.77 -4.15 9.49
C LYS A 81 6.11 -4.34 8.13
N LEU A 82 4.79 -4.52 8.10
CA LEU A 82 4.06 -4.66 6.85
C LEU A 82 4.10 -3.38 6.02
N ARG A 83 4.04 -2.19 6.66
CA ARG A 83 4.27 -0.91 6.00
C ARG A 83 5.61 -0.90 5.26
N GLU A 84 6.70 -1.23 5.96
CA GLU A 84 8.06 -1.24 5.37
C GLU A 84 8.14 -2.16 4.14
N LEU A 85 7.51 -3.33 4.19
CA LEU A 85 7.48 -4.28 3.08
C LEU A 85 6.68 -3.75 1.88
N ILE A 86 5.52 -3.13 2.13
CA ILE A 86 4.68 -2.57 1.07
C ILE A 86 5.38 -1.38 0.41
N GLU A 87 5.94 -0.47 1.21
CA GLU A 87 6.63 0.73 0.70
C GLU A 87 7.90 0.36 -0.06
N SER A 88 8.68 -0.62 0.41
CA SER A 88 9.84 -1.15 -0.34
C SER A 88 9.46 -1.83 -1.67
N SER A 89 8.20 -2.26 -1.78
CA SER A 89 7.63 -2.83 -3.02
C SER A 89 6.91 -1.79 -3.90
N GLY A 90 7.09 -0.50 -3.62
CA GLY A 90 6.54 0.60 -4.42
C GLY A 90 5.07 0.94 -4.15
N GLY A 91 4.48 0.42 -3.06
CA GLY A 91 3.16 0.80 -2.58
C GLY A 91 3.19 2.05 -1.72
N LEU A 92 2.04 2.67 -1.52
CA LEU A 92 1.82 3.76 -0.57
C LEU A 92 1.01 3.23 0.61
N VAL A 93 1.39 3.58 1.83
CA VAL A 93 0.70 3.13 3.03
C VAL A 93 0.11 4.30 3.80
N ILE A 94 -1.14 4.15 4.22
CA ILE A 94 -1.82 5.03 5.18
C ILE A 94 -2.04 4.19 6.44
N LEU A 95 -1.56 4.67 7.58
CA LEU A 95 -1.78 4.01 8.87
C LEU A 95 -2.97 4.66 9.60
N THR A 96 -3.76 3.85 10.30
CA THR A 96 -4.76 4.40 11.23
C THR A 96 -4.11 4.91 12.51
N ARG A 97 -3.00 4.30 12.94
CA ARG A 97 -2.14 4.77 14.03
C ARG A 97 -0.69 4.33 13.80
N GLU A 98 0.25 5.12 14.30
CA GLU A 98 1.70 4.87 14.18
C GLU A 98 2.37 4.58 15.54
N ASP A 99 1.63 4.78 16.62
CA ASP A 99 2.08 4.58 17.99
C ASP A 99 0.96 3.95 18.84
N ASP A 100 1.18 3.87 20.16
CA ASP A 100 0.16 3.43 21.12
C ASP A 100 -0.82 4.56 21.46
N SER A 101 -1.38 5.19 20.45
CA SER A 101 -2.39 6.23 20.61
C SER A 101 -3.80 5.70 20.41
N SER A 102 -4.75 6.42 20.97
CA SER A 102 -6.17 6.31 20.67
C SER A 102 -6.60 7.44 19.73
N LEU A 103 -7.51 7.15 18.82
CA LEU A 103 -8.03 8.12 17.86
C LEU A 103 -9.25 8.88 18.41
N TYR A 104 -9.33 9.12 19.71
CA TYR A 104 -10.37 9.95 20.32
C TYR A 104 -9.74 11.16 21.00
N LYS A 105 -10.55 12.22 21.18
CA LYS A 105 -10.11 13.40 21.95
C LYS A 105 -10.31 13.14 23.44
N GLU A 106 -9.23 13.35 24.23
CA GLU A 106 -9.34 13.32 25.69
C GLU A 106 -10.24 14.46 26.15
N GLU A 107 -11.39 14.09 26.71
CA GLU A 107 -12.33 15.01 27.36
C GLU A 107 -12.73 14.39 28.70
N ASN A 108 -12.72 15.19 29.76
CA ASN A 108 -12.90 14.73 31.13
C ASN A 108 -14.25 14.03 31.42
N ASN A 109 -15.23 14.16 30.55
CA ASN A 109 -16.58 13.65 30.77
C ASN A 109 -16.96 12.43 29.92
N LYS A 110 -16.05 11.87 29.12
CA LYS A 110 -16.34 10.71 28.28
C LYS A 110 -16.22 9.40 29.07
N THR A 111 -17.26 8.58 28.99
CA THR A 111 -17.21 7.18 29.45
C THR A 111 -16.28 6.35 28.56
N THR A 112 -15.75 5.24 29.08
CA THR A 112 -14.94 4.29 28.31
C THR A 112 -15.64 3.86 27.02
N ARG A 113 -16.94 3.56 27.07
CA ARG A 113 -17.73 3.17 25.89
C ARG A 113 -17.79 4.28 24.83
N GLN A 114 -17.92 5.54 25.26
CA GLN A 114 -17.89 6.69 24.33
C GLN A 114 -16.53 6.85 23.68
N LYS A 115 -15.44 6.67 24.42
CA LYS A 115 -14.07 6.68 23.89
C LYS A 115 -13.85 5.58 22.84
N TYR A 116 -14.32 4.35 23.11
CA TYR A 116 -14.28 3.25 22.13
C TYR A 116 -15.05 3.57 20.86
N ASN A 117 -16.28 4.04 21.00
CA ASN A 117 -17.11 4.38 19.85
C ASN A 117 -16.49 5.49 18.98
N GLU A 118 -15.91 6.51 19.62
CA GLU A 118 -15.24 7.60 18.92
C GLU A 118 -13.98 7.10 18.20
N ASN A 119 -13.20 6.23 18.84
CA ASN A 119 -12.04 5.60 18.24
C ASN A 119 -12.41 4.84 16.94
N LEU A 120 -13.45 4.00 17.00
CA LEU A 120 -13.96 3.29 15.83
C LEU A 120 -14.51 4.22 14.74
N LYS A 121 -15.19 5.30 15.13
CA LYS A 121 -15.68 6.31 14.20
C LYS A 121 -14.54 7.00 13.47
N ASN A 122 -13.51 7.41 14.19
CA ASN A 122 -12.37 8.11 13.61
C ASN A 122 -11.54 7.19 12.69
N ARG A 123 -11.39 5.88 13.03
CA ARG A 123 -10.83 4.88 12.10
C ARG A 123 -11.64 4.80 10.82
N LYS A 124 -12.96 4.69 10.93
CA LYS A 124 -13.85 4.66 9.76
C LYS A 124 -13.72 5.93 8.91
N GLU A 125 -13.57 7.11 9.52
CA GLU A 125 -13.38 8.36 8.79
C GLU A 125 -12.06 8.38 8.02
N ILE A 126 -10.96 7.92 8.61
CA ILE A 126 -9.66 7.78 7.91
C ILE A 126 -9.83 6.86 6.68
N ILE A 127 -10.47 5.70 6.86
CA ILE A 127 -10.69 4.74 5.78
C ILE A 127 -11.56 5.34 4.68
N SER A 128 -12.69 5.96 5.04
CA SER A 128 -13.67 6.47 4.08
C SER A 128 -13.18 7.69 3.31
N ASN A 129 -12.32 8.52 3.91
CA ASN A 129 -11.78 9.73 3.29
C ASN A 129 -10.51 9.46 2.48
N SER A 130 -9.96 8.27 2.56
CA SER A 130 -8.84 7.84 1.74
C SER A 130 -9.33 7.31 0.40
N ASN A 131 -8.62 7.58 -0.67
CA ASN A 131 -8.83 6.94 -1.97
C ASN A 131 -8.00 5.64 -2.08
N ALA A 132 -7.94 4.85 -0.99
CA ALA A 132 -7.13 3.65 -0.96
C ALA A 132 -7.71 2.54 -1.84
N ASN A 133 -6.82 1.74 -2.40
CA ASN A 133 -7.17 0.58 -3.21
C ASN A 133 -7.51 -0.65 -2.36
N MET A 134 -6.98 -0.70 -1.12
CA MET A 134 -7.13 -1.82 -0.20
C MET A 134 -7.11 -1.34 1.25
N PHE A 135 -7.87 -2.02 2.10
CA PHE A 135 -7.85 -1.89 3.54
C PHE A 135 -7.49 -3.24 4.18
N VAL A 136 -6.54 -3.22 5.12
CA VAL A 136 -6.10 -4.39 5.89
C VAL A 136 -6.13 -4.04 7.36
N SER A 137 -6.93 -4.74 8.15
CA SER A 137 -6.94 -4.62 9.60
C SER A 137 -6.22 -5.81 10.24
N ILE A 138 -5.34 -5.53 11.19
CA ILE A 138 -4.47 -6.51 11.84
C ILE A 138 -4.95 -6.70 13.27
N HIS A 139 -5.35 -7.93 13.59
CA HIS A 139 -5.83 -8.37 14.88
C HIS A 139 -5.30 -9.75 15.24
N LEU A 140 -5.11 -10.01 16.53
CA LEU A 140 -4.93 -11.35 17.07
C LEU A 140 -6.27 -11.77 17.66
N ASN A 141 -6.89 -12.81 17.09
CA ASN A 141 -8.11 -13.36 17.65
C ASN A 141 -7.80 -14.21 18.88
N ALA A 142 -8.33 -13.84 20.05
CA ALA A 142 -8.27 -14.65 21.24
C ALA A 142 -9.58 -15.42 21.42
N PHE A 143 -9.47 -16.74 21.61
CA PHE A 143 -10.61 -17.61 21.92
C PHE A 143 -10.42 -18.21 23.31
N GLU A 144 -11.52 -18.35 24.07
CA GLU A 144 -11.49 -18.97 25.41
C GLU A 144 -11.08 -20.44 25.37
N GLN A 145 -11.30 -21.12 24.24
CA GLN A 145 -10.99 -22.54 24.06
C GLN A 145 -9.61 -22.72 23.42
N SER A 146 -8.69 -23.31 24.17
CA SER A 146 -7.29 -23.57 23.74
C SER A 146 -7.13 -24.47 22.49
N LYS A 147 -8.18 -25.17 22.06
CA LYS A 147 -8.14 -26.05 20.87
C LYS A 147 -8.05 -25.29 19.53
N TYR A 148 -8.15 -23.98 19.55
CA TYR A 148 -8.09 -23.13 18.34
C TYR A 148 -6.75 -22.39 18.18
N TYR A 149 -5.73 -22.78 18.95
CA TYR A 149 -4.36 -22.25 18.88
C TYR A 149 -3.39 -23.35 18.44
#